data_091eeae47014da2f9b37e1b874b601fb
#
_entry.id   091eeae47014da2f9b37e1b874b601fb
#
_cell.length_a   1.000
_cell.length_b   1.000
_cell.length_c   1.000
_cell.angle_alpha   90.00
_cell.angle_beta   90.00
_cell.angle_gamma   90.00
#
_symmetry.space_group_name_H-M   'P 1'
#
loop_
_entity.id
_entity.type
_entity.pdbx_description
1 polymer ?
#
loop_
_entity_poly.entity_id
_entity_poly.type
_entity_poly.pdbx_seq_one_letter_code
_entity_poly.pdbx_strand_id
1 'polypeptide(L)'
;NLRGWRRVVRDTRGKHCHQDCAALAAGARIYMRANVDGAGVCIDDVHGYIGEGELGFGAIEVNATVELTVERSDRWAVDWPVIETGEEFMVVVSYTGTYVRRPVRRYVDLVKEAYIELRRLVSARLDIPVEEANTITATACDIRNCALYGLGENYIPRDRGRQPYDIAIAASLPRSIFADAE
;
A
#
# COMPACT_ATOMS: atom_id res chain seq x y z
N ASN A 1 24.68 2.35 2.34
CA ASN A 1 25.07 1.53 3.49
C ASN A 1 24.01 0.45 3.74
N LEU A 2 24.18 -0.73 3.13
CA LEU A 2 23.25 -1.87 3.19
C LEU A 2 22.93 -2.36 4.62
N ARG A 3 23.76 -2.03 5.59
CA ARG A 3 23.51 -2.37 6.99
C ARG A 3 22.42 -1.49 7.62
N GLY A 4 22.37 -0.22 7.26
CA GLY A 4 21.31 0.69 7.69
C GLY A 4 19.96 0.32 7.12
N TRP A 5 19.91 -0.01 5.83
CA TRP A 5 18.71 -0.43 5.14
C TRP A 5 18.09 -1.72 5.73
N ARG A 6 18.92 -2.73 6.01
CA ARG A 6 18.46 -3.96 6.68
C ARG A 6 17.89 -3.72 8.08
N ARG A 7 18.34 -2.69 8.77
CA ARG A 7 17.84 -2.33 10.10
C ARG A 7 16.48 -1.67 10.00
N VAL A 8 16.31 -0.73 9.08
CA VAL A 8 15.02 -0.09 8.80
C VAL A 8 13.97 -1.13 8.42
N VAL A 9 14.29 -2.04 7.50
CA VAL A 9 13.40 -3.15 7.09
C VAL A 9 13.06 -4.08 8.25
N ARG A 10 13.94 -4.30 9.23
CA ARG A 10 13.65 -5.11 10.42
C ARG A 10 12.72 -4.40 11.40
N ASP A 11 12.92 -3.10 11.60
CA ASP A 11 12.20 -2.34 12.62
C ASP A 11 10.76 -1.98 12.22
N THR A 12 10.44 -2.01 10.94
CA THR A 12 9.09 -1.71 10.45
C THR A 12 8.09 -2.85 10.64
N ARG A 13 8.48 -3.94 11.29
CA ARG A 13 7.64 -5.11 11.59
C ARG A 13 6.87 -5.65 10.37
N GLY A 14 7.38 -5.35 9.17
CA GLY A 14 6.86 -5.81 7.91
C GLY A 14 5.64 -5.11 7.36
N LYS A 15 5.33 -3.96 7.87
CA LYS A 15 4.36 -3.06 7.26
C LYS A 15 5.02 -2.16 6.20
N HIS A 16 5.93 -2.75 5.43
CA HIS A 16 6.42 -2.17 4.18
C HIS A 16 5.54 -2.64 3.09
N CYS A 17 5.22 -1.78 2.21
CA CYS A 17 4.57 -2.19 1.02
C CYS A 17 5.40 -1.83 -0.20
N HIS A 18 5.34 -2.66 -1.21
CA HIS A 18 5.44 -2.21 -2.55
C HIS A 18 4.35 -1.15 -2.76
N GLN A 19 4.79 0.02 -3.22
CA GLN A 19 3.90 1.16 -3.46
C GLN A 19 3.56 1.27 -4.95
N ASP A 20 3.78 0.20 -5.71
CA ASP A 20 3.55 0.12 -7.14
C ASP A 20 2.04 0.08 -7.44
N CYS A 21 1.37 1.10 -6.98
CA CYS A 21 -0.06 1.25 -7.13
C CYS A 21 -0.36 2.30 -8.21
N ALA A 22 -1.09 1.92 -9.24
CA ALA A 22 -1.44 2.80 -10.36
C ALA A 22 -2.15 4.10 -9.91
N ALA A 23 -2.77 4.09 -8.73
CA ALA A 23 -3.39 5.27 -8.13
C ALA A 23 -2.37 6.30 -7.61
N LEU A 24 -1.10 5.90 -7.39
CA LEU A 24 -0.05 6.81 -6.93
C LEU A 24 0.55 7.56 -8.13
N ALA A 25 -0.23 8.44 -8.70
CA ALA A 25 0.11 9.26 -9.84
C ALA A 25 0.26 10.74 -9.45
N ALA A 26 0.59 11.60 -10.42
CA ALA A 26 0.71 13.04 -10.19
C ALA A 26 -0.58 13.61 -9.56
N GLY A 27 -0.42 14.39 -8.50
CA GLY A 27 -1.52 14.96 -7.73
C GLY A 27 -2.05 14.06 -6.59
N ALA A 28 -1.61 12.81 -6.51
CA ALA A 28 -1.93 11.95 -5.38
C ALA A 28 -1.16 12.39 -4.12
N ARG A 29 -1.72 12.07 -2.96
CA ARG A 29 -1.06 12.18 -1.66
C ARG A 29 -0.88 10.79 -1.07
N ILE A 30 0.27 10.55 -0.46
CA ILE A 30 0.51 9.33 0.29
C ILE A 30 0.81 9.68 1.74
N TYR A 31 0.10 9.05 2.66
CA TYR A 31 0.31 9.17 4.10
C TYR A 31 1.02 7.92 4.59
N MET A 32 2.16 8.10 5.19
CA MET A 32 2.99 7.01 5.68
C MET A 32 3.45 7.31 7.11
N ARG A 33 3.47 6.29 7.92
CA ARG A 33 4.06 6.40 9.25
C ARG A 33 5.58 6.44 9.14
N ALA A 34 6.21 7.43 9.77
CA ALA A 34 7.63 7.39 10.03
C ALA A 34 7.93 6.34 11.10
N ASN A 35 8.76 5.35 10.80
CA ASN A 35 9.03 4.22 11.69
C ASN A 35 10.25 4.44 12.59
N VAL A 36 11.08 5.41 12.26
CA VAL A 36 12.31 5.77 12.98
C VAL A 36 12.52 7.27 12.96
N ASP A 37 13.18 7.80 13.97
CA ASP A 37 13.60 9.19 14.01
C ASP A 37 14.59 9.47 12.87
N GLY A 38 14.41 10.59 12.18
CA GLY A 38 15.22 10.94 11.02
C GLY A 38 14.94 10.08 9.79
N ALA A 39 13.75 9.48 9.70
CA ALA A 39 13.32 8.75 8.51
C ALA A 39 13.41 9.64 7.26
N GLY A 40 13.94 9.07 6.18
CA GLY A 40 14.00 9.69 4.86
C GLY A 40 12.87 9.23 3.96
N VAL A 41 12.59 10.02 2.93
CA VAL A 41 11.74 9.61 1.80
C VAL A 41 12.66 9.03 0.72
N CYS A 42 12.30 7.86 0.22
CA CYS A 42 12.95 7.24 -0.93
C CYS A 42 11.90 7.05 -2.01
N ILE A 43 12.24 7.43 -3.23
CA ILE A 43 11.45 7.18 -4.43
C ILE A 43 12.34 6.41 -5.37
N ASP A 44 11.79 5.36 -5.91
CA ASP A 44 12.45 4.46 -6.84
C ASP A 44 11.40 3.96 -7.82
N ASP A 45 11.84 3.41 -8.96
CA ASP A 45 11.01 2.64 -9.86
C ASP A 45 9.81 3.41 -10.45
N VAL A 46 10.10 4.52 -11.15
CA VAL A 46 9.05 5.36 -11.73
C VAL A 46 8.53 4.75 -13.03
N HIS A 47 7.24 4.48 -13.07
CA HIS A 47 6.57 3.88 -14.21
C HIS A 47 5.85 4.93 -15.07
N GLY A 48 6.12 4.94 -16.38
CA GLY A 48 5.39 5.76 -17.34
C GLY A 48 3.98 5.22 -17.61
N TYR A 49 3.79 3.92 -17.43
CA TYR A 49 2.50 3.25 -17.44
C TYR A 49 2.61 1.94 -16.64
N ILE A 50 1.61 1.71 -15.81
CA ILE A 50 1.46 0.50 -15.01
C ILE A 50 0.00 0.06 -15.02
N GLY A 51 -0.25 -1.23 -15.23
CA GLY A 51 -1.56 -1.84 -15.04
C GLY A 51 -1.79 -2.22 -13.58
N GLU A 52 -3.05 -2.34 -13.18
CA GLU A 52 -3.36 -2.87 -11.85
C GLU A 52 -2.78 -4.26 -11.65
N GLY A 53 -2.09 -4.42 -10.52
CA GLY A 53 -1.44 -5.66 -10.13
C GLY A 53 -0.03 -5.83 -10.66
N GLU A 54 0.44 -5.02 -11.60
CA GLU A 54 1.77 -5.14 -12.21
C GLU A 54 2.17 -6.60 -12.48
N LEU A 55 1.29 -7.29 -13.16
CA LEU A 55 1.40 -8.73 -13.36
C LEU A 55 2.67 -9.07 -14.16
N GLY A 56 3.45 -10.02 -13.65
CA GLY A 56 4.66 -10.49 -14.31
C GLY A 56 5.86 -9.56 -14.18
N PHE A 57 5.89 -8.67 -13.20
CA PHE A 57 6.93 -7.65 -13.01
C PHE A 57 7.07 -6.71 -14.22
N GLY A 58 5.96 -6.28 -14.77
CA GLY A 58 5.95 -5.53 -16.02
C GLY A 58 5.23 -4.21 -15.96
N ALA A 59 5.99 -3.12 -15.95
CA ALA A 59 5.53 -1.78 -16.21
C ALA A 59 6.42 -1.12 -17.29
N ILE A 60 6.09 0.07 -17.73
CA ILE A 60 6.95 0.84 -18.62
C ILE A 60 7.89 1.70 -17.76
N GLU A 61 9.11 1.23 -17.62
CA GLU A 61 10.18 1.94 -16.90
C GLU A 61 10.57 3.21 -17.63
N VAL A 62 10.66 4.33 -16.91
CA VAL A 62 11.01 5.63 -17.49
C VAL A 62 11.96 6.42 -16.60
N ASN A 63 12.80 7.24 -17.25
CA ASN A 63 13.51 8.29 -16.55
C ASN A 63 12.54 9.45 -16.29
N ALA A 64 12.42 9.87 -15.05
CA ALA A 64 11.53 10.94 -14.67
C ALA A 64 12.17 11.88 -13.62
N THR A 65 11.65 13.10 -13.57
CA THR A 65 11.86 14.00 -12.44
C THR A 65 10.61 14.03 -11.61
N VAL A 66 10.74 13.74 -10.32
CA VAL A 66 9.61 13.72 -9.38
C VAL A 66 9.72 14.93 -8.46
N GLU A 67 8.67 15.74 -8.45
CA GLU A 67 8.52 16.84 -7.49
C GLU A 67 7.65 16.38 -6.33
N LEU A 68 8.16 16.55 -5.12
CA LEU A 68 7.48 16.18 -3.90
C LEU A 68 7.36 17.33 -2.93
N THR A 69 6.23 17.41 -2.26
CA THR A 69 6.09 18.16 -1.01
C THR A 69 5.97 17.17 0.14
N VAL A 70 6.80 17.33 1.16
CA VAL A 70 6.79 16.47 2.35
C VAL A 70 6.30 17.31 3.54
N GLU A 71 5.23 16.85 4.16
CA GLU A 71 4.62 17.53 5.29
C GLU A 71 4.37 16.55 6.44
N ARG A 72 4.43 17.04 7.67
CA ARG A 72 3.93 16.29 8.81
C ARG A 72 2.41 16.36 8.80
N SER A 73 1.76 15.21 8.93
CA SER A 73 0.30 15.13 9.01
C SER A 73 -0.13 14.20 10.13
N ASP A 74 -1.10 14.64 10.90
CA ASP A 74 -1.77 13.82 11.92
C ASP A 74 -3.17 13.37 11.41
N ARG A 75 -3.46 13.58 10.11
CA ARG A 75 -4.76 13.32 9.49
C ARG A 75 -5.15 11.84 9.53
N TRP A 76 -4.18 10.96 9.36
CA TRP A 76 -4.41 9.53 9.30
C TRP A 76 -3.54 8.79 10.30
N ALA A 77 -4.15 8.28 11.36
CA ALA A 77 -3.46 7.45 12.36
C ALA A 77 -3.53 5.97 11.95
N VAL A 78 -2.88 5.61 10.84
CA VAL A 78 -2.88 4.25 10.31
C VAL A 78 -1.50 3.61 10.35
N ASP A 79 -1.48 2.30 10.46
CA ASP A 79 -0.25 1.52 10.41
C ASP A 79 0.20 1.22 8.98
N TRP A 80 -0.71 1.23 8.02
CA TRP A 80 -0.47 1.01 6.60
C TRP A 80 -0.56 2.31 5.81
N PRO A 81 0.14 2.43 4.68
CA PRO A 81 0.03 3.61 3.84
C PRO A 81 -1.40 3.87 3.38
N VAL A 82 -1.75 5.14 3.33
CA VAL A 82 -3.00 5.61 2.75
C VAL A 82 -2.68 6.46 1.54
N ILE A 83 -3.28 6.14 0.41
CA ILE A 83 -3.21 6.96 -0.81
C ILE A 83 -4.53 7.70 -0.95
N GLU A 84 -4.44 9.00 -1.18
CA GLU A 84 -5.56 9.88 -1.46
C GLU A 84 -5.40 10.49 -2.85
N THR A 85 -6.42 10.32 -3.68
CA THR A 85 -6.52 10.94 -5.00
C THR A 85 -7.61 12.00 -5.01
N GLY A 86 -7.90 12.60 -6.17
CA GLY A 86 -9.04 13.51 -6.32
C GLY A 86 -10.40 12.83 -6.12
N GLU A 87 -10.49 11.52 -6.33
CA GLU A 87 -11.76 10.79 -6.37
C GLU A 87 -11.94 9.80 -5.21
N GLU A 88 -10.85 9.22 -4.74
CA GLU A 88 -10.89 8.15 -3.74
C GLU A 88 -9.72 8.22 -2.76
N PHE A 89 -9.87 7.54 -1.67
CA PHE A 89 -8.75 7.22 -0.78
C PHE A 89 -8.72 5.72 -0.54
N MET A 90 -7.54 5.20 -0.26
CA MET A 90 -7.33 3.77 -0.12
C MET A 90 -6.26 3.45 0.91
N VAL A 91 -6.43 2.36 1.62
CA VAL A 91 -5.41 1.75 2.48
C VAL A 91 -4.71 0.66 1.70
N VAL A 92 -3.38 0.73 1.63
CA VAL A 92 -2.57 -0.27 0.92
C VAL A 92 -1.91 -1.21 1.92
N VAL A 93 -2.29 -2.48 1.87
CA VAL A 93 -1.71 -3.54 2.70
C VAL A 93 -0.86 -4.45 1.83
N SER A 94 0.35 -4.74 2.26
CA SER A 94 1.25 -5.56 1.46
C SER A 94 1.91 -6.69 2.24
N TYR A 95 2.36 -7.67 1.49
CA TYR A 95 3.25 -8.72 1.91
C TYR A 95 4.43 -8.79 0.95
N THR A 96 5.64 -8.68 1.50
CA THR A 96 6.87 -8.81 0.74
C THR A 96 7.58 -10.10 1.15
N GLY A 97 7.48 -11.11 0.31
CA GLY A 97 8.11 -12.41 0.52
C GLY A 97 9.57 -12.44 0.08
N THR A 98 9.92 -11.60 -0.89
CA THR A 98 11.25 -11.58 -1.53
C THR A 98 12.36 -11.19 -0.56
N TYR A 99 12.12 -10.22 0.31
CA TYR A 99 13.15 -9.66 1.18
C TYR A 99 13.08 -10.12 2.63
N VAL A 100 12.01 -10.78 3.03
CA VAL A 100 11.77 -11.14 4.42
C VAL A 100 11.39 -12.60 4.54
N ARG A 101 12.15 -13.38 5.33
CA ARG A 101 11.77 -14.76 5.66
C ARG A 101 10.57 -14.76 6.61
N ARG A 102 9.38 -14.65 6.07
CA ARG A 102 8.12 -14.68 6.81
C ARG A 102 7.24 -15.84 6.34
N PRO A 103 6.30 -16.27 7.19
CA PRO A 103 5.25 -17.17 6.74
C PRO A 103 4.53 -16.57 5.55
N VAL A 104 4.29 -17.40 4.54
CA VAL A 104 3.52 -17.02 3.35
C VAL A 104 2.13 -16.56 3.78
N ARG A 105 1.73 -15.38 3.33
CA ARG A 105 0.38 -14.86 3.53
C ARG A 105 -0.45 -15.06 2.27
N ARG A 106 -1.67 -15.50 2.45
CA ARG A 106 -2.58 -15.70 1.31
C ARG A 106 -3.17 -14.34 0.89
N TYR A 107 -3.47 -14.21 -0.38
CA TYR A 107 -4.16 -13.05 -0.94
C TYR A 107 -5.39 -12.65 -0.10
N VAL A 108 -6.25 -13.62 0.23
CA VAL A 108 -7.47 -13.37 1.01
C VAL A 108 -7.20 -12.82 2.41
N ASP A 109 -6.06 -13.12 3.01
CA ASP A 109 -5.69 -12.60 4.34
C ASP A 109 -5.31 -11.12 4.25
N LEU A 110 -4.68 -10.72 3.13
CA LEU A 110 -4.34 -9.31 2.86
C LEU A 110 -5.60 -8.49 2.52
N VAL A 111 -6.51 -9.05 1.72
CA VAL A 111 -7.81 -8.41 1.45
C VAL A 111 -8.57 -8.14 2.75
N LYS A 112 -8.63 -9.13 3.66
CA LYS A 112 -9.27 -8.96 4.97
C LYS A 112 -8.59 -7.88 5.80
N GLU A 113 -7.27 -7.85 5.81
CA GLU A 113 -6.52 -6.83 6.56
C GLU A 113 -6.75 -5.43 5.99
N ALA A 114 -6.69 -5.27 4.66
CA ALA A 114 -6.98 -3.99 4.01
C ALA A 114 -8.39 -3.48 4.33
N TYR A 115 -9.38 -4.37 4.27
CA TYR A 115 -10.76 -4.06 4.65
C TYR A 115 -10.88 -3.63 6.12
N ILE A 116 -10.23 -4.34 7.04
CA ILE A 116 -10.26 -4.03 8.48
C ILE A 116 -9.60 -2.67 8.75
N GLU A 117 -8.46 -2.39 8.12
CA GLU A 117 -7.76 -1.12 8.29
C GLU A 117 -8.58 0.04 7.70
N LEU A 118 -9.18 -0.15 6.52
CA LEU A 118 -10.06 0.85 5.92
C LEU A 118 -11.25 1.17 6.83
N ARG A 119 -11.91 0.16 7.37
CA ARG A 119 -13.02 0.32 8.32
C ARG A 119 -12.61 1.10 9.57
N ARG A 120 -11.44 0.81 10.14
CA ARG A 120 -10.89 1.55 11.29
C ARG A 120 -10.65 3.02 10.95
N LEU A 121 -10.12 3.26 9.77
CA LEU A 121 -9.87 4.59 9.26
C LEU A 121 -11.17 5.38 9.08
N VAL A 122 -12.22 4.77 8.52
CA VAL A 122 -13.55 5.37 8.40
C VAL A 122 -14.13 5.70 9.78
N SER A 123 -14.10 4.75 10.71
CA SER A 123 -14.56 4.96 12.09
C SER A 123 -13.85 6.15 12.74
N ALA A 124 -12.54 6.20 12.67
CA ALA A 124 -11.74 7.27 13.26
C ALA A 124 -11.96 8.64 12.59
N ARG A 125 -12.14 8.66 11.27
CA ARG A 125 -12.27 9.90 10.50
C ARG A 125 -13.64 10.55 10.64
N LEU A 126 -14.69 9.72 10.71
CA LEU A 126 -16.08 10.18 10.86
C LEU A 126 -16.51 10.26 12.32
N ASP A 127 -15.67 9.87 13.26
CA ASP A 127 -15.96 9.76 14.69
C ASP A 127 -17.25 8.94 14.96
N ILE A 128 -17.37 7.79 14.30
CA ILE A 128 -18.51 6.88 14.40
C ILE A 128 -18.09 5.51 14.94
N PRO A 129 -19.02 4.75 15.53
CA PRO A 129 -18.76 3.37 15.93
C PRO A 129 -18.27 2.51 14.78
N VAL A 130 -17.43 1.52 15.10
CA VAL A 130 -16.85 0.62 14.10
C VAL A 130 -17.89 -0.21 13.36
N GLU A 131 -19.03 -0.47 13.98
CA GLU A 131 -20.18 -1.17 13.41
C GLU A 131 -20.84 -0.35 12.29
N GLU A 132 -20.98 0.97 12.50
CA GLU A 132 -21.49 1.89 11.48
C GLU A 132 -20.48 2.06 10.35
N ALA A 133 -19.20 2.25 10.68
CA ALA A 133 -18.12 2.27 9.72
C ALA A 133 -18.06 0.98 8.88
N ASN A 134 -18.37 -0.18 9.49
CA ASN A 134 -18.47 -1.44 8.78
C ASN A 134 -19.58 -1.42 7.72
N THR A 135 -20.73 -0.83 8.03
CA THR A 135 -21.83 -0.71 7.06
C THR A 135 -21.41 0.12 5.85
N ILE A 136 -20.79 1.28 6.07
CA ILE A 136 -20.26 2.14 5.00
C ILE A 136 -19.23 1.38 4.17
N THR A 137 -18.25 0.79 4.84
CA THR A 137 -17.15 0.09 4.15
C THR A 137 -17.68 -1.11 3.37
N ALA A 138 -18.57 -1.91 3.93
CA ALA A 138 -19.14 -3.08 3.26
C ALA A 138 -19.97 -2.72 2.02
N THR A 139 -20.56 -1.53 2.01
CA THR A 139 -21.45 -1.09 0.92
C THR A 139 -20.67 -0.44 -0.24
N ALA A 140 -19.57 0.27 0.06
CA ALA A 140 -18.91 1.15 -0.89
C ALA A 140 -17.43 0.82 -1.15
N CYS A 141 -16.86 -0.19 -0.46
CA CYS A 141 -15.45 -0.53 -0.62
C CYS A 141 -15.21 -1.31 -1.92
N ASP A 142 -14.22 -0.84 -2.68
CA ASP A 142 -13.62 -1.59 -3.77
C ASP A 142 -12.27 -2.17 -3.35
N ILE A 143 -11.92 -3.31 -3.94
CA ILE A 143 -10.61 -3.95 -3.75
C ILE A 143 -9.81 -3.80 -5.03
N ARG A 144 -8.61 -3.23 -4.92
CA ARG A 144 -7.67 -3.04 -6.03
C ARG A 144 -6.40 -3.87 -5.81
N ASN A 145 -5.84 -4.33 -6.90
CA ASN A 145 -4.56 -5.03 -6.91
C ASN A 145 -3.46 -4.02 -7.27
N CYS A 146 -2.69 -3.58 -6.28
CA CYS A 146 -1.57 -2.68 -6.53
C CYS A 146 -0.37 -3.45 -7.10
N ALA A 147 0.02 -4.55 -6.45
CA ALA A 147 1.10 -5.41 -6.92
C ALA A 147 0.75 -6.88 -6.69
N LEU A 148 0.98 -7.71 -7.69
CA LEU A 148 0.76 -9.16 -7.64
C LEU A 148 1.94 -9.89 -8.29
N TYR A 149 3.14 -9.60 -7.83
CA TYR A 149 4.36 -10.19 -8.37
C TYR A 149 4.41 -11.70 -8.10
N GLY A 150 4.87 -12.44 -9.08
CA GLY A 150 5.13 -13.86 -8.94
C GLY A 150 3.91 -14.77 -9.07
N LEU A 151 2.78 -14.25 -9.54
CA LEU A 151 1.62 -15.08 -9.88
C LEU A 151 1.78 -15.85 -11.21
N GLY A 152 2.85 -15.59 -11.97
CA GLY A 152 3.15 -16.28 -13.23
C GLY A 152 4.15 -17.41 -13.02
N GLU A 153 3.82 -18.62 -13.47
CA GLU A 153 4.68 -19.81 -13.35
C GLU A 153 6.05 -19.68 -14.04
N ASN A 154 6.21 -18.72 -14.93
CA ASN A 154 7.33 -18.65 -15.86
C ASN A 154 8.43 -17.64 -15.51
N TYR A 155 8.26 -16.83 -14.48
CA TYR A 155 9.17 -15.70 -14.25
C TYR A 155 10.05 -15.80 -13.00
N ILE A 156 9.87 -16.78 -12.16
CA ILE A 156 10.64 -16.89 -10.92
C ILE A 156 11.74 -17.94 -11.08
N PRO A 157 13.01 -17.56 -10.88
CA PRO A 157 14.06 -18.55 -10.74
C PRO A 157 13.68 -19.51 -9.61
N ARG A 158 13.48 -20.76 -9.94
CA ARG A 158 13.15 -21.83 -8.97
C ARG A 158 14.33 -22.08 -8.06
N ASP A 159 14.63 -21.14 -7.17
CA ASP A 159 15.61 -21.39 -6.12
C ASP A 159 14.92 -21.99 -4.92
N ARG A 160 15.09 -23.33 -4.81
CA ARG A 160 14.86 -24.14 -3.61
C ARG A 160 13.43 -24.15 -3.04
N GLY A 161 12.41 -24.20 -3.88
CA GLY A 161 11.06 -24.57 -3.44
C GLY A 161 10.30 -23.46 -2.67
N ARG A 162 10.79 -22.23 -2.69
CA ARG A 162 10.08 -21.05 -2.20
C ARG A 162 9.91 -20.10 -3.36
N GLN A 163 8.67 -19.85 -3.74
CA GLN A 163 8.36 -18.77 -4.67
C GLN A 163 8.35 -17.47 -3.86
N PRO A 164 9.31 -16.56 -4.07
CA PRO A 164 9.14 -15.21 -3.57
C PRO A 164 7.97 -14.60 -4.34
N TYR A 165 6.99 -14.10 -3.65
CA TYR A 165 5.97 -13.26 -4.25
C TYR A 165 5.71 -12.08 -3.32
N ASP A 166 5.42 -10.98 -3.92
CA ASP A 166 5.06 -9.77 -3.25
C ASP A 166 3.64 -9.42 -3.69
N ILE A 167 2.81 -9.06 -2.73
CA ILE A 167 1.42 -8.72 -2.95
C ILE A 167 1.13 -7.41 -2.24
N ALA A 168 0.53 -6.48 -2.95
CA ALA A 168 -0.03 -5.26 -2.38
C ALA A 168 -1.49 -5.13 -2.82
N ILE A 169 -2.37 -5.01 -1.84
CA ILE A 169 -3.81 -4.88 -2.03
C ILE A 169 -4.26 -3.56 -1.43
N ALA A 170 -5.05 -2.81 -2.18
CA ALA A 170 -5.71 -1.64 -1.67
C ALA A 170 -7.20 -1.90 -1.46
N ALA A 171 -7.71 -1.47 -0.32
CA ALA A 171 -9.13 -1.29 -0.08
C ALA A 171 -9.46 0.19 -0.20
N SER A 172 -10.35 0.57 -1.10
CA SER A 172 -10.64 1.97 -1.43
C SER A 172 -12.10 2.34 -1.21
N LEU A 173 -12.33 3.63 -1.00
CA LEU A 173 -13.65 4.24 -0.89
C LEU A 173 -13.68 5.55 -1.68
N PRO A 174 -14.83 5.96 -2.22
CA PRO A 174 -14.99 7.29 -2.80
C PRO A 174 -14.69 8.39 -1.76
N ARG A 175 -13.97 9.41 -2.17
CA ARG A 175 -13.62 10.54 -1.31
C ARG A 175 -14.85 11.28 -0.79
N SER A 176 -15.94 11.29 -1.56
CA SER A 176 -17.20 11.92 -1.20
C SER A 176 -17.81 11.43 0.12
N ILE A 177 -17.43 10.25 0.61
CA ILE A 177 -17.84 9.73 1.92
C ILE A 177 -17.37 10.64 3.07
N PHE A 178 -16.29 11.39 2.88
CA PHE A 178 -15.73 12.28 3.88
C PHE A 178 -15.99 13.77 3.61
N ALA A 179 -16.82 14.11 2.63
CA ALA A 179 -17.02 15.49 2.21
C ALA A 179 -17.49 16.43 3.35
N ASP A 180 -18.24 15.89 4.30
CA ASP A 180 -18.74 16.66 5.46
C ASP A 180 -17.78 16.63 6.67
N ALA A 181 -16.65 15.92 6.56
CA ALA A 181 -15.66 15.75 7.63
C ALA A 181 -14.32 16.48 7.37
N GLU A 182 -14.26 17.28 6.30
CA GLU A 182 -13.07 18.08 5.91
C GLU A 182 -13.00 19.47 6.55
#